data_c99b1a12d70e31af66d84617efdc5964
#
_entry.id   c99b1a12d70e31af66d84617efdc5964
#
_cell.length_a   1.000
_cell.length_b   1.000
_cell.length_c   1.000
_cell.angle_alpha   90.00
_cell.angle_beta   90.00
_cell.angle_gamma   90.00
#
_symmetry.space_group_name_H-M   'P 1'
#
loop_
_entity.id
_entity.type
_entity.pdbx_description
1 polymer ?
#
loop_
_entity_poly.entity_id
_entity_poly.type
_entity_poly.pdbx_seq_one_letter_code
_entity_poly.pdbx_strand_id
1 'polypeptide(L)'
;ILFLPLMSGVSAATDKLPTLREQMKVIHELFDVNFIYDSSLDLDIPYKGQPMTGKSLEACLEALFKDTGINYEINRKYVVLTKADSKKKPKDYTILIEEQRDTLSESIITALIAKDLNTTQTGFKKIDRKTFDPGFAVMSSPDIIKTIQQLPGVASGTELLSGMYVRGGDGSDNLYLLDGVPLYQVSHLLGLFSSFNTDVTESVDFYKSGFPARYGGRLSSVVDVRTREGDFNEYHGLFSIGLLDGRLQFEGPIVKGRTSFNIGLRRSWLDVITEPVSLFVSRKQDRDFRIKYAFWDLNAGITHKFADDNRLSLNLYGGRDAAKFISGEKYTEKENVLETVQEYYNEAGIGLEWGNFITSLDWDYKFADNHELEAKAYFSRYASRFSFNEFIRQD
;
A
#
# COMPACT_ATOMS: atom_id res chain seq x y z
N ILE A 1 -57.10 25.69 -8.60
CA ILE A 1 -57.96 25.51 -7.41
C ILE A 1 -57.06 25.08 -6.28
N LEU A 2 -56.63 26.07 -5.42
CA LEU A 2 -56.94 26.19 -3.98
C LEU A 2 -56.45 25.00 -3.14
N PHE A 3 -55.61 25.11 -2.10
CA PHE A 3 -55.65 25.96 -0.91
C PHE A 3 -54.32 25.88 -0.15
N LEU A 4 -53.79 26.98 0.33
CA LEU A 4 -53.01 27.12 1.58
C LEU A 4 -53.94 26.91 2.80
N PRO A 5 -53.46 26.55 3.97
CA PRO A 5 -53.09 27.53 4.98
C PRO A 5 -51.77 27.14 5.72
N LEU A 6 -50.90 28.13 6.04
CA LEU A 6 -50.82 28.94 7.26
C LEU A 6 -50.97 28.17 8.59
N MET A 7 -49.89 28.18 9.34
CA MET A 7 -49.76 28.61 10.74
C MET A 7 -48.43 28.09 11.32
N SER A 8 -47.44 28.93 11.50
CA SER A 8 -47.10 29.58 12.80
C SER A 8 -46.60 28.62 13.88
N GLY A 9 -45.30 28.54 13.99
CA GLY A 9 -44.57 28.14 15.17
C GLY A 9 -43.44 29.15 15.38
N VAL A 10 -43.74 30.30 15.94
CA VAL A 10 -42.75 31.21 16.52
C VAL A 10 -42.24 30.55 17.78
N SER A 11 -41.14 29.85 17.65
CA SER A 11 -40.32 29.47 18.80
C SER A 11 -39.53 30.71 19.18
N ALA A 12 -39.72 31.18 20.38
CA ALA A 12 -38.98 32.27 20.99
C ALA A 12 -37.50 31.96 20.93
N ALA A 13 -36.76 32.59 20.00
CA ALA A 13 -35.33 32.65 20.00
C ALA A 13 -34.91 33.38 21.27
N THR A 14 -34.36 32.67 22.22
CA THR A 14 -33.57 33.28 23.31
C THR A 14 -32.48 34.12 22.63
N ASP A 15 -32.49 35.42 22.92
CA ASP A 15 -31.53 36.43 22.49
C ASP A 15 -30.12 36.14 23.09
N LYS A 16 -29.50 35.08 22.64
CA LYS A 16 -28.09 34.82 22.89
C LYS A 16 -27.28 35.53 21.84
N LEU A 17 -26.54 36.55 22.26
CA LEU A 17 -25.57 37.20 21.39
C LEU A 17 -24.61 36.14 20.81
N PRO A 18 -24.29 36.24 19.50
CA PRO A 18 -23.37 35.29 18.86
C PRO A 18 -21.99 35.37 19.51
N THR A 19 -21.29 34.25 19.61
CA THR A 19 -19.93 34.18 20.16
C THR A 19 -18.89 34.61 19.14
N LEU A 20 -17.65 34.93 19.61
CA LEU A 20 -16.52 35.19 18.70
C LEU A 20 -16.31 34.03 17.72
N ARG A 21 -16.42 32.82 18.20
CA ARG A 21 -16.31 31.59 17.39
C ARG A 21 -17.33 31.52 16.27
N GLU A 22 -18.57 31.89 16.53
CA GLU A 22 -19.63 31.96 15.51
C GLU A 22 -19.38 33.05 14.49
N GLN A 23 -18.89 34.20 14.92
CA GLN A 23 -18.54 35.29 14.00
C GLN A 23 -17.28 35.00 13.17
N MET A 24 -16.31 34.22 13.69
CA MET A 24 -15.17 33.76 12.93
C MET A 24 -15.59 32.81 11.79
N LYS A 25 -16.64 31.99 11.97
CA LYS A 25 -17.22 31.17 10.90
C LYS A 25 -17.80 32.02 9.78
N VAL A 26 -18.52 33.10 10.14
CA VAL A 26 -19.06 34.03 9.16
C VAL A 26 -17.95 34.72 8.36
N ILE A 27 -16.86 35.12 9.02
CA ILE A 27 -15.69 35.72 8.33
C ILE A 27 -14.99 34.69 7.44
N HIS A 28 -14.86 33.46 7.88
CA HIS A 28 -14.32 32.35 7.06
C HIS A 28 -15.13 32.19 5.75
N GLU A 29 -16.48 32.16 5.84
CA GLU A 29 -17.35 32.02 4.68
C GLU A 29 -17.33 33.23 3.74
N LEU A 30 -17.18 34.43 4.28
CA LEU A 30 -17.21 35.70 3.50
C LEU A 30 -15.88 35.97 2.78
N PHE A 31 -14.74 35.60 3.35
CA PHE A 31 -13.41 36.01 2.88
C PHE A 31 -12.50 34.83 2.51
N ASP A 32 -12.95 33.60 2.63
CA ASP A 32 -12.17 32.37 2.38
C ASP A 32 -10.83 32.35 3.16
N VAL A 33 -10.88 32.72 4.47
CA VAL A 33 -9.72 32.75 5.36
C VAL A 33 -9.86 31.75 6.50
N ASN A 34 -8.77 31.12 6.88
CA ASN A 34 -8.73 30.15 7.97
C ASN A 34 -8.12 30.76 9.23
N PHE A 35 -8.67 30.43 10.39
CA PHE A 35 -8.19 30.90 11.67
C PHE A 35 -7.30 29.87 12.34
N ILE A 36 -6.12 30.31 12.81
CA ILE A 36 -5.16 29.51 13.58
C ILE A 36 -5.06 30.12 14.97
N TYR A 37 -5.33 29.33 16.00
CA TYR A 37 -5.29 29.77 17.38
C TYR A 37 -4.93 28.64 18.35
N ASP A 38 -4.37 29.02 19.50
CA ASP A 38 -4.08 28.13 20.59
C ASP A 38 -5.36 27.77 21.36
N SER A 39 -5.49 26.52 21.83
CA SER A 39 -6.64 26.07 22.63
C SER A 39 -6.82 26.80 23.96
N SER A 40 -5.82 27.56 24.39
CA SER A 40 -5.89 28.41 25.59
C SER A 40 -6.66 29.72 25.40
N LEU A 41 -7.02 30.07 24.13
CA LEU A 41 -7.82 31.26 23.83
C LEU A 41 -9.31 30.99 24.05
N ASP A 42 -9.96 31.79 24.89
CA ASP A 42 -11.40 31.73 25.07
C ASP A 42 -12.10 32.45 23.91
N LEU A 43 -12.71 31.71 23.02
CA LEU A 43 -13.45 32.19 21.86
C LEU A 43 -14.98 32.12 22.05
N ASP A 44 -15.44 31.68 23.19
CA ASP A 44 -16.88 31.54 23.48
C ASP A 44 -17.44 32.82 24.15
N ILE A 45 -16.68 33.93 24.09
CA ILE A 45 -17.06 35.28 24.55
C ILE A 45 -18.18 35.81 23.64
N PRO A 46 -19.29 36.37 24.21
CA PRO A 46 -20.36 36.98 23.43
C PRO A 46 -19.90 38.21 22.65
N TYR A 47 -20.17 38.26 21.35
CA TYR A 47 -19.89 39.40 20.49
C TYR A 47 -21.03 40.43 20.53
N LYS A 48 -20.69 41.68 20.94
CA LYS A 48 -21.66 42.78 21.05
C LYS A 48 -21.56 43.78 19.91
N GLY A 49 -20.77 43.50 18.86
CA GLY A 49 -20.53 44.42 17.76
C GLY A 49 -21.58 44.38 16.65
N GLN A 50 -21.35 45.18 15.62
CA GLN A 50 -22.22 45.23 14.43
C GLN A 50 -21.99 44.06 13.47
N PRO A 51 -22.95 43.75 12.59
CA PRO A 51 -22.82 42.70 11.57
C PRO A 51 -21.56 42.88 10.71
N MET A 52 -20.95 41.74 10.30
CA MET A 52 -19.69 41.72 9.55
C MET A 52 -19.85 41.92 8.04
N THR A 53 -21.07 42.05 7.53
CA THR A 53 -21.38 42.21 6.11
C THR A 53 -21.04 43.62 5.59
N GLY A 54 -20.36 43.64 4.41
CA GLY A 54 -20.04 44.91 3.72
C GLY A 54 -18.78 45.64 4.15
N LYS A 55 -17.91 44.99 4.97
CA LYS A 55 -16.64 45.56 5.44
C LYS A 55 -15.45 44.78 4.82
N SER A 56 -14.24 45.37 4.87
CA SER A 56 -13.01 44.65 4.52
C SER A 56 -12.66 43.62 5.60
N LEU A 57 -11.81 42.63 5.26
CA LEU A 57 -11.36 41.61 6.20
C LEU A 57 -10.71 42.22 7.45
N GLU A 58 -9.81 43.19 7.25
CA GLU A 58 -9.14 43.89 8.37
C GLU A 58 -10.14 44.60 9.27
N ALA A 59 -11.13 45.30 8.69
CA ALA A 59 -12.16 46.01 9.47
C ALA A 59 -13.07 45.03 10.25
N CYS A 60 -13.31 43.86 9.72
CA CYS A 60 -14.05 42.78 10.41
C CYS A 60 -13.25 42.22 11.58
N LEU A 61 -11.96 41.93 11.37
CA LEU A 61 -11.08 41.38 12.41
C LEU A 61 -10.82 42.41 13.52
N GLU A 62 -10.60 43.68 13.17
CA GLU A 62 -10.43 44.75 14.15
C GLU A 62 -11.69 44.93 15.02
N ALA A 63 -12.88 44.90 14.40
CA ALA A 63 -14.14 44.98 15.13
C ALA A 63 -14.40 43.71 15.99
N LEU A 64 -14.01 42.52 15.52
CA LEU A 64 -14.23 41.25 16.21
C LEU A 64 -13.37 41.13 17.46
N PHE A 65 -12.08 41.50 17.37
CA PHE A 65 -11.10 41.28 18.43
C PHE A 65 -10.84 42.54 19.29
N LYS A 66 -11.54 43.66 19.01
CA LYS A 66 -11.47 44.86 19.82
C LYS A 66 -11.86 44.54 21.27
N ASP A 67 -11.02 44.97 22.21
CA ASP A 67 -11.21 44.82 23.66
C ASP A 67 -11.30 43.36 24.17
N THR A 68 -10.91 42.37 23.35
CA THR A 68 -10.95 40.95 23.73
C THR A 68 -9.61 40.44 24.29
N GLY A 69 -8.54 41.23 24.21
CA GLY A 69 -7.19 40.79 24.57
C GLY A 69 -6.59 39.76 23.62
N ILE A 70 -7.13 39.67 22.40
CA ILE A 70 -6.65 38.82 21.33
C ILE A 70 -6.04 39.67 20.23
N ASN A 71 -4.78 39.43 19.90
CA ASN A 71 -4.11 40.00 18.75
C ASN A 71 -4.25 39.08 17.54
N TYR A 72 -4.31 39.67 16.35
CA TYR A 72 -4.36 38.90 15.11
C TYR A 72 -3.27 39.35 14.14
N GLU A 73 -2.81 38.44 13.32
CA GLU A 73 -1.89 38.67 12.21
C GLU A 73 -2.42 37.97 10.96
N ILE A 74 -2.47 38.69 9.83
CA ILE A 74 -2.97 38.15 8.57
C ILE A 74 -1.77 37.65 7.75
N ASN A 75 -1.74 36.37 7.43
CA ASN A 75 -0.74 35.78 6.56
C ASN A 75 -1.42 35.04 5.39
N ARG A 76 -1.56 35.73 4.26
CA ARG A 76 -2.28 35.27 3.05
C ARG A 76 -3.73 34.84 3.38
N LYS A 77 -4.02 33.55 3.38
CA LYS A 77 -5.34 32.94 3.67
C LYS A 77 -5.51 32.54 5.15
N TYR A 78 -4.55 32.87 6.02
CA TYR A 78 -4.58 32.50 7.42
C TYR A 78 -4.59 33.73 8.33
N VAL A 79 -5.41 33.66 9.36
CA VAL A 79 -5.45 34.69 10.44
C VAL A 79 -4.98 33.99 11.72
N VAL A 80 -3.81 34.39 12.20
CA VAL A 80 -3.21 33.82 13.41
C VAL A 80 -3.63 34.66 14.61
N LEU A 81 -4.22 34.03 15.63
CA LEU A 81 -4.65 34.70 16.85
C LEU A 81 -3.68 34.41 18.00
N THR A 82 -3.30 35.45 18.73
CA THR A 82 -2.41 35.37 19.90
C THR A 82 -2.94 36.14 21.07
N LYS A 83 -2.60 35.75 22.30
CA LYS A 83 -2.99 36.47 23.50
C LYS A 83 -2.16 37.76 23.67
N ALA A 84 -2.79 38.89 23.98
CA ALA A 84 -2.15 40.23 24.04
C ALA A 84 -1.04 40.38 25.12
N ASP A 85 -1.02 39.49 26.13
CA ASP A 85 -0.05 39.55 27.25
C ASP A 85 1.25 38.76 27.04
N SER A 86 1.46 38.12 25.91
CA SER A 86 2.70 37.41 25.66
C SER A 86 3.80 38.38 25.18
N LYS A 87 4.60 38.94 26.10
CA LYS A 87 5.89 39.61 25.81
C LYS A 87 6.96 38.65 25.26
N LYS A 88 6.62 37.77 24.36
CA LYS A 88 7.59 36.99 23.57
C LYS A 88 7.52 37.52 22.14
N LYS A 89 8.67 38.12 21.70
CA LYS A 89 8.91 38.32 20.27
C LYS A 89 8.48 37.03 19.51
N PRO A 90 7.85 37.15 18.36
CA PRO A 90 7.54 35.98 17.56
C PRO A 90 8.84 35.25 17.35
N LYS A 91 8.98 34.05 17.89
CA LYS A 91 9.92 33.05 17.37
C LYS A 91 9.49 32.90 15.92
N ASP A 92 10.46 32.92 15.00
CA ASP A 92 10.27 32.43 13.67
C ASP A 92 9.71 31.00 13.80
N TYR A 93 8.39 30.93 13.83
CA TYR A 93 7.71 29.67 13.57
C TYR A 93 7.84 29.51 12.06
N THR A 94 8.85 28.77 11.63
CA THR A 94 8.71 27.97 10.44
C THR A 94 7.55 27.05 10.77
N ILE A 95 6.35 27.48 10.45
CA ILE A 95 5.16 26.63 10.50
C ILE A 95 5.44 25.58 9.45
N LEU A 96 5.95 24.43 9.88
CA LEU A 96 5.76 23.20 9.15
C LEU A 96 4.24 22.96 9.21
N ILE A 97 3.53 23.63 8.30
CA ILE A 97 2.16 23.26 8.00
C ILE A 97 2.33 21.88 7.35
N GLU A 98 2.18 20.86 8.15
CA GLU A 98 1.72 19.59 7.64
C GLU A 98 0.34 19.87 7.06
N GLU A 99 0.30 20.37 5.84
CA GLU A 99 -0.87 20.33 4.98
C GLU A 99 -1.17 18.86 4.73
N GLN A 100 -1.81 18.24 5.70
CA GLN A 100 -2.35 16.92 5.52
C GLN A 100 -3.50 17.02 4.51
N ARG A 101 -3.23 16.53 3.31
CA ARG A 101 -4.01 15.58 2.52
C ARG A 101 -4.51 15.95 1.15
N ASP A 102 -4.83 17.18 0.78
CA ASP A 102 -5.45 17.34 -0.55
C ASP A 102 -4.52 18.00 -1.60
N THR A 103 -3.55 18.80 -1.17
CA THR A 103 -2.57 19.44 -2.08
C THR A 103 -1.38 18.54 -2.41
N LEU A 104 -1.06 17.52 -1.57
CA LEU A 104 0.00 16.56 -1.83
C LEU A 104 -0.30 15.69 -3.05
N SER A 105 -1.55 15.34 -3.28
CA SER A 105 -1.95 14.56 -4.46
C SER A 105 -1.71 15.33 -5.75
N GLU A 106 -2.04 16.61 -5.77
CA GLU A 106 -1.89 17.45 -6.95
C GLU A 106 -0.43 17.84 -7.21
N SER A 107 0.33 18.14 -6.16
CA SER A 107 1.77 18.43 -6.26
C SER A 107 2.59 17.22 -6.65
N ILE A 108 2.27 16.04 -6.14
CA ILE A 108 2.91 14.78 -6.54
C ILE A 108 2.57 14.45 -7.98
N ILE A 109 1.30 14.57 -8.39
CA ILE A 109 0.88 14.36 -9.77
C ILE A 109 1.57 15.34 -10.70
N THR A 110 1.66 16.61 -10.35
CA THR A 110 2.33 17.65 -11.15
C THR A 110 3.84 17.40 -11.24
N ALA A 111 4.49 17.02 -10.16
CA ALA A 111 5.92 16.68 -10.14
C ALA A 111 6.21 15.40 -10.93
N LEU A 112 5.34 14.39 -10.84
CA LEU A 112 5.44 13.15 -11.63
C LEU A 112 5.22 13.42 -13.11
N ILE A 113 4.24 14.24 -13.48
CA ILE A 113 4.00 14.66 -14.87
C ILE A 113 5.18 15.47 -15.40
N ALA A 114 5.73 16.41 -14.63
CA ALA A 114 6.88 17.21 -15.03
C ALA A 114 8.14 16.35 -15.22
N LYS A 115 8.35 15.32 -14.41
CA LYS A 115 9.46 14.36 -14.56
C LYS A 115 9.26 13.46 -15.76
N ASP A 116 8.03 13.00 -16.02
CA ASP A 116 7.68 12.20 -17.20
C ASP A 116 7.81 12.99 -18.51
N LEU A 117 7.55 14.31 -18.48
CA LEU A 117 7.71 15.19 -19.64
C LEU A 117 9.17 15.44 -20.04
N ASN A 118 10.11 15.28 -19.11
CA ASN A 118 11.54 15.48 -19.35
C ASN A 118 12.27 14.21 -19.78
N THR A 119 11.58 13.06 -19.87
CA THR A 119 12.18 11.81 -20.36
C THR A 119 11.96 11.67 -21.87
N THR A 120 13.02 11.38 -22.61
CA THR A 120 12.94 11.05 -24.06
C THR A 120 12.32 9.69 -24.33
N GLN A 121 12.10 8.88 -23.27
CA GLN A 121 11.60 7.52 -23.37
C GLN A 121 10.09 7.49 -23.15
N THR A 122 9.33 7.54 -24.23
CA THR A 122 7.87 7.42 -24.18
C THR A 122 7.45 6.03 -23.71
N GLY A 123 6.65 5.97 -22.65
CA GLY A 123 6.14 4.70 -22.10
C GLY A 123 6.89 4.16 -20.89
N PHE A 124 7.97 4.78 -20.44
CA PHE A 124 8.64 4.50 -19.18
C PHE A 124 7.98 5.26 -18.04
N LYS A 125 7.82 4.60 -16.91
CA LYS A 125 7.42 5.21 -15.64
C LYS A 125 8.16 4.59 -14.48
N LYS A 126 8.88 5.41 -13.73
CA LYS A 126 9.42 5.01 -12.45
C LYS A 126 8.37 5.26 -11.36
N ILE A 127 8.07 4.24 -10.58
CA ILE A 127 7.13 4.29 -9.46
C ILE A 127 7.95 4.14 -8.19
N ASP A 128 8.09 5.22 -7.45
CA ASP A 128 8.83 5.23 -6.20
C ASP A 128 7.97 4.70 -5.05
N ARG A 129 8.59 4.22 -3.98
CA ARG A 129 7.95 3.65 -2.79
C ARG A 129 6.77 4.50 -2.27
N LYS A 130 6.94 5.82 -2.22
CA LYS A 130 5.90 6.77 -1.77
C LYS A 130 4.59 6.67 -2.55
N THR A 131 4.62 6.16 -3.77
CA THR A 131 3.43 6.03 -4.64
C THR A 131 2.65 4.75 -4.35
N PHE A 132 3.32 3.63 -4.04
CA PHE A 132 2.63 2.36 -3.79
C PHE A 132 2.42 2.06 -2.29
N ASP A 133 3.14 2.70 -1.38
CA ASP A 133 2.99 2.51 0.06
C ASP A 133 1.58 2.89 0.57
N PRO A 134 0.96 4.03 0.18
CA PRO A 134 -0.45 4.31 0.46
C PRO A 134 -1.42 3.66 -0.54
N GLY A 135 -0.94 2.75 -1.40
CA GLY A 135 -1.67 2.20 -2.53
C GLY A 135 -2.82 1.29 -2.17
N PHE A 136 -3.45 0.74 -3.21
CA PHE A 136 -4.58 -0.16 -3.09
C PHE A 136 -4.19 -1.45 -2.33
N ALA A 137 -4.86 -1.68 -1.22
CA ALA A 137 -4.69 -2.84 -0.37
C ALA A 137 -6.00 -3.63 -0.27
N VAL A 138 -6.01 -4.85 -0.77
CA VAL A 138 -7.13 -5.78 -0.58
C VAL A 138 -6.90 -6.55 0.70
N MET A 139 -7.53 -6.08 1.79
CA MET A 139 -7.58 -6.76 3.09
C MET A 139 -6.24 -7.00 3.80
N SER A 140 -5.07 -6.65 3.23
CA SER A 140 -3.78 -6.93 3.87
C SER A 140 -2.70 -5.88 3.59
N SER A 141 -2.07 -5.91 2.42
CA SER A 141 -0.93 -5.07 2.07
C SER A 141 -1.14 -4.33 0.75
N PRO A 142 -0.51 -3.17 0.56
CA PRO A 142 -0.42 -2.55 -0.76
C PRO A 142 0.16 -3.54 -1.77
N ASP A 143 -0.31 -3.46 -3.01
CA ASP A 143 0.10 -4.36 -4.09
C ASP A 143 0.64 -3.56 -5.28
N ILE A 144 1.88 -3.85 -5.67
CA ILE A 144 2.57 -3.18 -6.77
C ILE A 144 1.82 -3.35 -8.08
N ILE A 145 1.37 -4.56 -8.38
CA ILE A 145 0.65 -4.84 -9.63
C ILE A 145 -0.68 -4.10 -9.68
N LYS A 146 -1.41 -4.04 -8.54
CA LYS A 146 -2.64 -3.26 -8.43
C LYS A 146 -2.39 -1.75 -8.63
N THR A 147 -1.29 -1.23 -8.14
CA THR A 147 -0.89 0.16 -8.38
C THR A 147 -0.59 0.41 -9.85
N ILE A 148 0.10 -0.52 -10.53
CA ILE A 148 0.38 -0.42 -11.96
C ILE A 148 -0.90 -0.50 -12.80
N GLN A 149 -1.87 -1.34 -12.40
CA GLN A 149 -3.17 -1.47 -13.08
C GLN A 149 -3.97 -0.16 -13.11
N GLN A 150 -3.71 0.77 -12.19
CA GLN A 150 -4.37 2.10 -12.18
C GLN A 150 -3.75 3.08 -13.20
N LEU A 151 -2.63 2.72 -13.84
CA LEU A 151 -1.97 3.59 -14.79
C LEU A 151 -2.67 3.60 -16.15
N PRO A 152 -2.70 4.74 -16.87
CA PRO A 152 -3.27 4.82 -18.21
C PRO A 152 -2.64 3.82 -19.17
N GLY A 153 -3.46 3.09 -19.94
CA GLY A 153 -3.02 2.08 -20.90
C GLY A 153 -2.70 0.72 -20.33
N VAL A 154 -3.04 0.50 -19.06
CA VAL A 154 -3.01 -0.80 -18.40
C VAL A 154 -4.44 -1.20 -18.05
N ALA A 155 -4.83 -2.42 -18.40
CA ALA A 155 -6.12 -2.98 -18.02
C ALA A 155 -5.93 -4.18 -17.07
N SER A 156 -6.82 -4.30 -16.11
CA SER A 156 -6.93 -5.51 -15.27
C SER A 156 -7.91 -6.48 -15.92
N GLY A 157 -7.65 -7.78 -15.86
CA GLY A 157 -8.59 -8.80 -16.34
C GLY A 157 -9.84 -8.88 -15.45
N THR A 158 -9.64 -8.79 -14.14
CA THR A 158 -10.68 -8.67 -13.12
C THR A 158 -10.15 -7.78 -11.99
N GLU A 159 -11.04 -7.11 -11.27
CA GLU A 159 -10.67 -6.14 -10.22
C GLU A 159 -9.83 -6.75 -9.08
N LEU A 160 -9.99 -8.05 -8.83
CA LEU A 160 -9.33 -8.75 -7.73
C LEU A 160 -8.02 -9.44 -8.12
N LEU A 161 -7.80 -9.75 -9.41
CA LEU A 161 -6.66 -10.54 -9.84
C LEU A 161 -5.49 -9.69 -10.33
N SER A 162 -4.28 -10.19 -10.14
CA SER A 162 -3.02 -9.55 -10.56
C SER A 162 -2.74 -9.65 -12.08
N GLY A 163 -3.70 -10.14 -12.87
CA GLY A 163 -3.59 -10.16 -14.34
C GLY A 163 -3.47 -8.74 -14.89
N MET A 164 -2.47 -8.48 -15.70
CA MET A 164 -2.18 -7.17 -16.27
C MET A 164 -2.10 -7.26 -17.80
N TYR A 165 -2.88 -6.43 -18.48
CA TYR A 165 -2.94 -6.34 -19.94
C TYR A 165 -2.50 -4.94 -20.34
N VAL A 166 -1.36 -4.85 -21.02
CA VAL A 166 -0.76 -3.56 -21.35
C VAL A 166 -0.88 -3.33 -22.85
N ARG A 167 -1.53 -2.22 -23.25
CA ARG A 167 -1.71 -1.82 -24.64
C ARG A 167 -2.25 -2.93 -25.57
N GLY A 168 -3.14 -3.77 -25.06
CA GLY A 168 -3.77 -4.85 -25.80
C GLY A 168 -2.95 -6.15 -25.89
N GLY A 169 -1.79 -6.22 -25.25
CA GLY A 169 -1.04 -7.47 -25.09
C GLY A 169 -1.66 -8.38 -24.02
N ASP A 170 -1.36 -9.66 -24.08
CA ASP A 170 -1.81 -10.64 -23.08
C ASP A 170 -1.02 -10.52 -21.78
N GLY A 171 -1.58 -11.06 -20.70
CA GLY A 171 -0.92 -11.12 -19.40
C GLY A 171 0.42 -11.86 -19.42
N SER A 172 0.55 -12.86 -20.28
CA SER A 172 1.79 -13.62 -20.50
C SER A 172 2.84 -12.87 -21.31
N ASP A 173 2.48 -11.76 -22.00
CA ASP A 173 3.40 -10.94 -22.78
C ASP A 173 4.20 -9.93 -21.96
N ASN A 174 3.93 -9.84 -20.66
CA ASN A 174 4.65 -8.97 -19.75
C ASN A 174 5.88 -9.67 -19.16
N LEU A 175 6.99 -8.95 -19.08
CA LEU A 175 8.20 -9.39 -18.39
C LEU A 175 8.19 -8.86 -16.97
N TYR A 176 8.23 -9.74 -16.00
CA TYR A 176 8.34 -9.38 -14.59
C TYR A 176 9.73 -9.72 -14.09
N LEU A 177 10.37 -8.76 -13.46
CA LEU A 177 11.72 -8.89 -12.94
C LEU A 177 11.74 -8.47 -11.46
N LEU A 178 12.56 -9.14 -10.67
CA LEU A 178 12.95 -8.73 -9.33
C LEU A 178 14.47 -8.52 -9.35
N ASP A 179 14.89 -7.28 -9.12
CA ASP A 179 16.29 -6.86 -9.25
C ASP A 179 16.91 -7.23 -10.61
N GLY A 180 16.14 -7.05 -11.70
CA GLY A 180 16.55 -7.42 -13.05
C GLY A 180 16.58 -8.92 -13.34
N VAL A 181 16.13 -9.78 -12.44
CA VAL A 181 16.08 -11.25 -12.62
C VAL A 181 14.65 -11.70 -12.92
N PRO A 182 14.43 -12.54 -13.94
CA PRO A 182 13.10 -13.00 -14.30
C PRO A 182 12.39 -13.76 -13.16
N LEU A 183 11.15 -13.31 -12.87
CA LEU A 183 10.21 -13.95 -11.95
C LEU A 183 9.09 -14.61 -12.76
N TYR A 184 8.93 -15.92 -12.65
CA TYR A 184 7.99 -16.67 -13.50
C TYR A 184 6.57 -16.65 -12.97
N GLN A 185 6.40 -16.89 -11.66
CA GLN A 185 5.09 -16.80 -11.01
C GLN A 185 5.03 -15.50 -10.20
N VAL A 186 4.24 -14.57 -10.68
CA VAL A 186 4.18 -13.19 -10.14
C VAL A 186 3.07 -12.97 -9.14
N SER A 187 2.32 -14.03 -8.81
CA SER A 187 1.15 -13.90 -7.94
C SER A 187 0.92 -15.13 -7.07
N HIS A 188 0.32 -14.90 -5.92
CA HIS A 188 -0.18 -15.89 -4.98
C HIS A 188 -1.70 -15.98 -5.08
N LEU A 189 -2.27 -17.10 -4.58
CA LEU A 189 -3.71 -17.35 -4.52
C LEU A 189 -4.40 -17.04 -5.86
N LEU A 190 -3.91 -17.68 -6.95
CA LEU A 190 -4.48 -17.55 -8.29
C LEU A 190 -4.56 -16.09 -8.80
N GLY A 191 -3.70 -15.21 -8.30
CA GLY A 191 -3.63 -13.82 -8.75
C GLY A 191 -4.22 -12.80 -7.78
N LEU A 192 -4.65 -13.19 -6.60
CA LEU A 192 -5.21 -12.25 -5.62
C LEU A 192 -4.14 -11.31 -5.02
N PHE A 193 -2.92 -11.83 -4.80
CA PHE A 193 -1.78 -11.06 -4.30
C PHE A 193 -0.61 -11.16 -5.25
N SER A 194 0.16 -10.09 -5.41
CA SER A 194 1.43 -10.16 -6.13
C SER A 194 2.52 -10.80 -5.27
N SER A 195 3.51 -11.41 -5.92
CA SER A 195 4.70 -11.96 -5.27
C SER A 195 5.68 -10.87 -4.79
N PHE A 196 5.43 -9.62 -5.15
CA PHE A 196 6.28 -8.50 -4.75
C PHE A 196 5.89 -7.97 -3.36
N ASN A 197 6.85 -8.02 -2.45
CA ASN A 197 6.68 -7.47 -1.11
C ASN A 197 7.03 -5.98 -1.10
N THR A 198 6.04 -5.12 -0.90
CA THR A 198 6.20 -3.65 -0.89
C THR A 198 7.11 -3.16 0.23
N ASP A 199 7.20 -3.88 1.35
CA ASP A 199 8.00 -3.44 2.50
C ASP A 199 9.51 -3.46 2.22
N VAL A 200 9.95 -4.34 1.31
CA VAL A 200 11.37 -4.44 0.88
C VAL A 200 11.64 -3.77 -0.46
N THR A 201 10.62 -3.22 -1.12
CA THR A 201 10.74 -2.61 -2.44
C THR A 201 11.13 -1.14 -2.32
N GLU A 202 12.07 -0.70 -3.14
CA GLU A 202 12.50 0.70 -3.27
C GLU A 202 11.73 1.41 -4.38
N SER A 203 11.71 0.81 -5.57
CA SER A 203 11.07 1.40 -6.74
C SER A 203 10.69 0.33 -7.76
N VAL A 204 9.86 0.73 -8.72
CA VAL A 204 9.48 -0.11 -9.85
C VAL A 204 9.73 0.66 -11.14
N ASP A 205 10.50 0.08 -12.03
CA ASP A 205 10.71 0.56 -13.39
C ASP A 205 9.69 -0.11 -14.31
N PHE A 206 8.69 0.64 -14.74
CA PHE A 206 7.62 0.14 -15.60
C PHE A 206 7.72 0.70 -17.02
N TYR A 207 7.89 -0.20 -17.99
CA TYR A 207 7.93 0.11 -19.41
C TYR A 207 6.66 -0.43 -20.08
N LYS A 208 5.77 0.48 -20.48
CA LYS A 208 4.53 0.14 -21.23
C LYS A 208 4.79 -0.22 -22.69
N SER A 209 5.94 0.17 -23.22
CA SER A 209 6.45 -0.10 -24.58
C SER A 209 7.83 0.52 -24.73
N GLY A 210 8.53 0.19 -25.82
CA GLY A 210 9.82 0.82 -26.15
C GLY A 210 10.89 0.58 -25.08
N PHE A 211 10.88 -0.58 -24.45
CA PHE A 211 11.86 -0.94 -23.45
C PHE A 211 13.26 -1.11 -24.06
N PRO A 212 14.33 -0.83 -23.28
CA PRO A 212 15.72 -0.98 -23.73
C PRO A 212 16.06 -2.38 -24.22
N ALA A 213 17.05 -2.50 -25.13
CA ALA A 213 17.48 -3.77 -25.71
C ALA A 213 18.00 -4.81 -24.71
N ARG A 214 18.34 -4.40 -23.48
CA ARG A 214 18.69 -5.31 -22.38
C ARG A 214 17.53 -6.22 -21.93
N TYR A 215 16.29 -5.81 -22.20
CA TYR A 215 15.11 -6.62 -21.91
C TYR A 215 14.66 -7.38 -23.15
N GLY A 216 14.36 -8.65 -22.99
CA GLY A 216 13.91 -9.49 -24.11
C GLY A 216 12.96 -10.59 -23.65
N GLY A 217 12.45 -11.39 -24.61
CA GLY A 217 11.62 -12.55 -24.33
C GLY A 217 10.14 -12.26 -24.05
N ARG A 218 9.71 -10.99 -24.08
CA ARG A 218 8.31 -10.59 -23.92
C ARG A 218 8.00 -9.40 -24.86
N LEU A 219 6.71 -9.18 -25.15
CA LEU A 219 6.30 -8.28 -26.25
C LEU A 219 5.54 -7.04 -25.76
N SER A 220 4.89 -7.08 -24.61
CA SER A 220 3.95 -6.05 -24.18
C SER A 220 4.59 -5.04 -23.24
N SER A 221 5.05 -5.47 -22.07
CA SER A 221 5.61 -4.58 -21.07
C SER A 221 6.74 -5.21 -20.25
N VAL A 222 7.49 -4.36 -19.53
CA VAL A 222 8.49 -4.78 -18.56
C VAL A 222 8.18 -4.12 -17.22
N VAL A 223 8.12 -4.92 -16.17
CA VAL A 223 8.00 -4.49 -14.78
C VAL A 223 9.27 -4.96 -14.06
N ASP A 224 10.18 -4.06 -13.74
CA ASP A 224 11.41 -4.38 -13.01
C ASP A 224 11.31 -3.78 -11.60
N VAL A 225 11.10 -4.64 -10.61
CA VAL A 225 10.97 -4.28 -9.21
C VAL A 225 12.35 -4.29 -8.56
N ARG A 226 12.72 -3.17 -7.94
CA ARG A 226 14.00 -3.00 -7.26
C ARG A 226 13.81 -3.09 -5.76
N THR A 227 14.59 -3.96 -5.13
CA THR A 227 14.62 -4.08 -3.67
C THR A 227 15.54 -3.03 -3.04
N ARG A 228 15.26 -2.71 -1.76
CA ARG A 228 16.07 -1.76 -0.99
C ARG A 228 17.37 -2.40 -0.53
N GLU A 229 18.44 -1.63 -0.56
CA GLU A 229 19.74 -2.05 -0.05
C GLU A 229 19.79 -2.18 1.48
N GLY A 230 18.80 -1.60 2.18
CA GLY A 230 18.81 -1.44 3.64
C GLY A 230 19.52 -0.16 4.08
N ASP A 231 19.31 0.22 5.34
CA ASP A 231 19.95 1.41 5.89
C ASP A 231 21.38 1.10 6.36
N PHE A 232 22.34 1.94 5.98
CA PHE A 232 23.75 1.78 6.34
C PHE A 232 24.13 2.34 7.72
N ASN A 233 23.23 3.08 8.37
CA ASN A 233 23.53 3.83 9.58
C ASN A 233 22.65 3.45 10.77
N GLU A 234 21.36 3.15 10.52
CA GLU A 234 20.35 2.93 11.53
C GLU A 234 19.58 1.63 11.29
N TYR A 235 19.04 1.06 12.37
CA TYR A 235 18.16 -0.11 12.27
C TYR A 235 16.71 0.34 12.17
N HIS A 236 16.00 -0.25 11.22
CA HIS A 236 14.57 -0.03 11.03
C HIS A 236 13.87 -1.38 10.98
N GLY A 237 12.63 -1.39 11.48
CA GLY A 237 11.81 -2.58 11.44
C GLY A 237 10.34 -2.23 11.26
N LEU A 238 9.62 -3.07 10.53
CA LEU A 238 8.18 -2.98 10.33
C LEU A 238 7.55 -4.32 10.63
N PHE A 239 6.48 -4.29 11.41
CA PHE A 239 5.62 -5.44 11.64
C PHE A 239 4.18 -5.05 11.33
N SER A 240 3.51 -5.86 10.53
CA SER A 240 2.13 -5.62 10.14
C SER A 240 1.35 -6.92 10.14
N ILE A 241 0.14 -6.88 10.69
CA ILE A 241 -0.83 -7.96 10.64
C ILE A 241 -2.07 -7.47 9.90
N GLY A 242 -2.35 -8.08 8.76
CA GLY A 242 -3.58 -7.90 8.00
C GLY A 242 -4.59 -9.01 8.26
N LEU A 243 -5.75 -8.91 7.62
CA LEU A 243 -6.79 -9.93 7.72
C LEU A 243 -6.35 -11.28 7.12
N LEU A 244 -5.59 -11.26 6.04
CA LEU A 244 -5.22 -12.45 5.26
C LEU A 244 -3.74 -12.80 5.34
N ASP A 245 -2.87 -11.85 5.72
CA ASP A 245 -1.42 -12.06 5.82
C ASP A 245 -0.79 -11.29 6.97
N GLY A 246 0.45 -11.66 7.32
CA GLY A 246 1.34 -10.92 8.18
C GLY A 246 2.69 -10.73 7.55
N ARG A 247 3.32 -9.62 7.90
CA ARG A 247 4.56 -9.16 7.34
C ARG A 247 5.53 -8.70 8.40
N LEU A 248 6.76 -9.01 8.21
CA LEU A 248 7.88 -8.55 9.02
C LEU A 248 8.97 -8.06 8.06
N GLN A 249 9.49 -6.87 8.31
CA GLN A 249 10.64 -6.35 7.61
C GLN A 249 11.64 -5.81 8.65
N PHE A 250 12.93 -6.08 8.41
CA PHE A 250 14.00 -5.60 9.27
C PHE A 250 15.23 -5.28 8.41
N GLU A 251 15.79 -4.09 8.62
CA GLU A 251 16.97 -3.62 7.90
C GLU A 251 17.91 -2.85 8.82
N GLY A 252 19.16 -2.73 8.41
CA GLY A 252 20.15 -1.95 9.15
C GLY A 252 21.58 -2.25 8.78
N PRO A 253 22.55 -1.61 9.47
CA PRO A 253 23.96 -1.81 9.23
C PRO A 253 24.48 -3.11 9.84
N ILE A 254 25.22 -3.91 9.05
CA ILE A 254 26.15 -4.93 9.57
C ILE A 254 27.45 -4.24 9.96
N VAL A 255 27.92 -3.34 9.07
CA VAL A 255 29.07 -2.45 9.33
C VAL A 255 28.62 -1.04 8.97
N LYS A 256 28.56 -0.14 9.95
CA LYS A 256 28.08 1.24 9.75
C LYS A 256 28.78 1.92 8.58
N GLY A 257 27.98 2.52 7.70
CA GLY A 257 28.45 3.24 6.52
C GLY A 257 28.98 2.37 5.39
N ARG A 258 29.11 1.04 5.57
CA ARG A 258 29.72 0.15 4.58
C ARG A 258 28.87 -1.04 4.19
N THR A 259 28.26 -1.73 5.15
CA THR A 259 27.51 -2.95 4.86
C THR A 259 26.15 -2.87 5.51
N SER A 260 25.12 -3.01 4.71
CA SER A 260 23.72 -3.06 5.16
C SER A 260 23.10 -4.40 4.82
N PHE A 261 21.98 -4.69 5.47
CA PHE A 261 21.11 -5.79 5.14
C PHE A 261 19.65 -5.33 5.13
N ASN A 262 18.81 -6.03 4.37
CA ASN A 262 17.37 -5.89 4.37
C ASN A 262 16.74 -7.28 4.28
N ILE A 263 15.83 -7.61 5.20
CA ILE A 263 15.12 -8.88 5.24
C ILE A 263 13.64 -8.61 5.35
N GLY A 264 12.84 -9.26 4.52
CA GLY A 264 11.38 -9.22 4.57
C GLY A 264 10.78 -10.61 4.54
N LEU A 265 9.80 -10.82 5.40
CA LEU A 265 9.02 -12.05 5.49
C LEU A 265 7.55 -11.70 5.31
N ARG A 266 6.82 -12.51 4.55
CA ARG A 266 5.38 -12.43 4.41
C ARG A 266 4.79 -13.83 4.45
N ARG A 267 3.68 -14.02 5.18
CA ARG A 267 2.94 -15.28 5.22
C ARG A 267 1.44 -14.99 5.27
N SER A 268 0.67 -15.73 4.47
CA SER A 268 -0.79 -15.75 4.62
C SER A 268 -1.21 -16.78 5.66
N TRP A 269 -2.32 -16.52 6.34
CA TRP A 269 -2.96 -17.45 7.27
C TRP A 269 -4.35 -17.91 6.83
N LEU A 270 -4.54 -18.01 5.51
CA LEU A 270 -5.78 -18.53 4.96
C LEU A 270 -6.03 -19.98 5.40
N ASP A 271 -4.98 -20.79 5.57
CA ASP A 271 -5.07 -22.12 6.16
C ASP A 271 -5.68 -22.12 7.57
N VAL A 272 -5.30 -21.15 8.40
CA VAL A 272 -5.83 -20.99 9.76
C VAL A 272 -7.31 -20.62 9.77
N ILE A 273 -7.77 -19.89 8.75
CA ILE A 273 -9.17 -19.48 8.61
C ILE A 273 -10.00 -20.57 7.94
N THR A 274 -9.51 -21.16 6.86
CA THR A 274 -10.28 -22.11 6.03
C THR A 274 -10.39 -23.48 6.68
N GLU A 275 -9.43 -23.93 7.48
CA GLU A 275 -9.46 -25.23 8.11
C GLU A 275 -10.61 -25.38 9.14
N PRO A 276 -10.81 -24.49 10.12
CA PRO A 276 -11.95 -24.57 11.02
C PRO A 276 -13.30 -24.48 10.33
N VAL A 277 -13.40 -23.62 9.29
CA VAL A 277 -14.63 -23.47 8.51
C VAL A 277 -14.96 -24.76 7.75
N SER A 278 -13.96 -25.36 7.10
CA SER A 278 -14.16 -26.62 6.39
C SER A 278 -14.52 -27.79 7.33
N LEU A 279 -13.90 -27.88 8.50
CA LEU A 279 -14.27 -28.86 9.54
C LEU A 279 -15.69 -28.69 10.05
N PHE A 280 -16.14 -27.43 10.20
CA PHE A 280 -17.51 -27.14 10.60
C PHE A 280 -18.54 -27.56 9.53
N VAL A 281 -18.22 -27.32 8.24
CA VAL A 281 -19.05 -27.74 7.11
C VAL A 281 -19.07 -29.26 7.01
N SER A 282 -17.94 -29.93 7.15
CA SER A 282 -17.80 -31.38 7.13
C SER A 282 -18.69 -32.07 8.15
N ARG A 283 -18.70 -31.59 9.39
CA ARG A 283 -19.53 -32.13 10.47
C ARG A 283 -21.03 -32.05 10.18
N LYS A 284 -21.47 -31.06 9.39
CA LYS A 284 -22.89 -30.90 9.03
C LYS A 284 -23.33 -31.81 7.88
N GLN A 285 -22.40 -32.20 7.01
CA GLN A 285 -22.72 -32.93 5.77
C GLN A 285 -22.36 -34.41 5.80
N ASP A 286 -21.83 -34.91 6.92
CA ASP A 286 -21.32 -36.28 7.07
C ASP A 286 -20.26 -36.68 6.03
N ARG A 287 -19.54 -35.66 5.53
CA ARG A 287 -18.45 -35.77 4.56
C ARG A 287 -17.26 -34.98 5.05
N ASP A 288 -16.10 -35.58 5.02
CA ASP A 288 -14.86 -34.86 5.32
C ASP A 288 -14.45 -34.02 4.10
N PHE A 289 -14.54 -32.71 4.27
CA PHE A 289 -14.09 -31.76 3.27
C PHE A 289 -13.14 -30.75 3.92
N ARG A 290 -11.89 -30.67 3.43
CA ARG A 290 -10.89 -29.75 3.98
C ARG A 290 -10.18 -29.02 2.86
N ILE A 291 -10.12 -27.68 3.00
CA ILE A 291 -9.36 -26.80 2.12
C ILE A 291 -8.30 -26.12 2.97
N LYS A 292 -7.04 -26.26 2.54
CA LYS A 292 -5.91 -25.54 3.14
C LYS A 292 -5.19 -24.80 2.04
N TYR A 293 -4.92 -23.53 2.29
CA TYR A 293 -4.06 -22.74 1.42
C TYR A 293 -3.22 -21.78 2.25
N ALA A 294 -1.94 -21.74 1.98
CA ALA A 294 -1.05 -20.74 2.51
C ALA A 294 0.03 -20.40 1.49
N PHE A 295 0.52 -19.17 1.54
CA PHE A 295 1.75 -18.78 0.89
C PHE A 295 2.73 -18.12 1.87
N TRP A 296 3.99 -18.12 1.51
CA TRP A 296 5.02 -17.38 2.20
C TRP A 296 6.06 -16.86 1.21
N ASP A 297 6.64 -15.71 1.56
CA ASP A 297 7.74 -15.07 0.85
C ASP A 297 8.86 -14.72 1.83
N LEU A 298 10.08 -14.90 1.36
CA LEU A 298 11.29 -14.41 1.98
C LEU A 298 12.05 -13.56 0.96
N ASN A 299 12.35 -12.34 1.34
CA ASN A 299 13.31 -11.48 0.65
C ASN A 299 14.48 -11.26 1.60
N ALA A 300 15.72 -11.35 1.10
CA ALA A 300 16.91 -11.03 1.87
C ALA A 300 17.94 -10.39 0.95
N GLY A 301 18.53 -9.29 1.39
CA GLY A 301 19.57 -8.58 0.66
C GLY A 301 20.72 -8.18 1.59
N ILE A 302 21.93 -8.21 1.08
CA ILE A 302 23.12 -7.66 1.73
C ILE A 302 23.86 -6.84 0.68
N THR A 303 24.14 -5.58 1.02
CA THR A 303 24.92 -4.67 0.17
C THR A 303 26.19 -4.22 0.89
N HIS A 304 27.32 -4.33 0.22
CA HIS A 304 28.59 -3.86 0.70
C HIS A 304 29.16 -2.77 -0.21
N LYS A 305 29.51 -1.63 0.36
CA LYS A 305 30.19 -0.51 -0.30
C LYS A 305 31.69 -0.61 -0.03
N PHE A 306 32.45 -0.88 -1.07
CA PHE A 306 33.92 -0.79 -1.01
C PHE A 306 34.35 0.69 -1.02
N ALA A 307 33.62 1.52 -1.81
CA ALA A 307 33.71 2.96 -1.93
C ALA A 307 32.33 3.51 -2.32
N ASP A 308 32.16 4.83 -2.39
CA ASP A 308 30.87 5.45 -2.78
C ASP A 308 30.45 5.08 -4.21
N ASP A 309 31.41 4.80 -5.05
CA ASP A 309 31.30 4.43 -6.47
C ASP A 309 31.49 2.94 -6.75
N ASN A 310 31.66 2.10 -5.71
CA ASN A 310 31.92 0.67 -5.86
C ASN A 310 31.14 -0.14 -4.82
N ARG A 311 30.12 -0.89 -5.28
CA ARG A 311 29.25 -1.68 -4.41
C ARG A 311 28.98 -3.06 -4.98
N LEU A 312 28.82 -3.99 -4.07
CA LEU A 312 28.44 -5.37 -4.34
C LEU A 312 27.19 -5.72 -3.54
N SER A 313 26.16 -6.23 -4.21
CA SER A 313 24.89 -6.62 -3.59
C SER A 313 24.59 -8.08 -3.87
N LEU A 314 24.21 -8.80 -2.83
CA LEU A 314 23.68 -10.16 -2.90
C LEU A 314 22.22 -10.12 -2.52
N ASN A 315 21.33 -10.56 -3.44
CA ASN A 315 19.90 -10.60 -3.22
C ASN A 315 19.37 -12.03 -3.32
N LEU A 316 18.37 -12.34 -2.52
CA LEU A 316 17.69 -13.62 -2.47
C LEU A 316 16.19 -13.40 -2.34
N TYR A 317 15.43 -14.12 -3.12
CA TYR A 317 13.99 -14.25 -2.99
C TYR A 317 13.57 -15.71 -3.03
N GLY A 318 12.69 -16.11 -2.12
CA GLY A 318 12.01 -17.39 -2.12
C GLY A 318 10.54 -17.20 -1.81
N GLY A 319 9.67 -17.64 -2.73
CA GLY A 319 8.22 -17.62 -2.54
C GLY A 319 7.64 -19.01 -2.80
N ARG A 320 6.67 -19.42 -1.98
CA ARG A 320 5.98 -20.71 -2.15
C ARG A 320 4.52 -20.61 -1.78
N ASP A 321 3.71 -21.20 -2.60
CA ASP A 321 2.28 -21.46 -2.38
C ASP A 321 2.06 -22.95 -2.13
N ALA A 322 1.12 -23.26 -1.25
CA ALA A 322 0.67 -24.62 -0.99
C ALA A 322 -0.86 -24.65 -0.86
N ALA A 323 -1.51 -25.36 -1.77
CA ALA A 323 -2.94 -25.63 -1.75
C ALA A 323 -3.17 -27.14 -1.53
N LYS A 324 -4.06 -27.48 -0.61
CA LYS A 324 -4.46 -28.87 -0.37
C LYS A 324 -5.97 -28.96 -0.25
N PHE A 325 -6.55 -29.85 -1.05
CA PHE A 325 -7.96 -30.18 -1.02
C PHE A 325 -8.08 -31.63 -0.59
N ILE A 326 -8.90 -31.91 0.41
CA ILE A 326 -9.14 -33.25 0.91
C ILE A 326 -10.63 -33.47 0.93
N SER A 327 -11.08 -34.61 0.36
CA SER A 327 -12.46 -35.07 0.43
C SER A 327 -12.48 -36.48 0.93
N GLY A 328 -13.24 -36.74 1.99
CA GLY A 328 -13.43 -38.06 2.57
C GLY A 328 -14.90 -38.44 2.62
N GLU A 329 -15.21 -39.68 2.34
CA GLU A 329 -16.56 -40.22 2.37
C GLU A 329 -16.56 -41.59 3.07
N LYS A 330 -17.54 -41.81 3.95
CA LYS A 330 -17.81 -43.11 4.54
C LYS A 330 -18.84 -43.83 3.68
N TYR A 331 -18.59 -45.08 3.35
CA TYR A 331 -19.56 -45.92 2.69
C TYR A 331 -19.59 -47.32 3.32
N THR A 332 -20.74 -47.96 3.19
CA THR A 332 -21.00 -49.28 3.74
C THR A 332 -21.13 -50.29 2.61
N GLU A 333 -20.37 -51.33 2.66
CA GLU A 333 -20.50 -52.44 1.71
C GLU A 333 -21.13 -53.66 2.42
N LYS A 334 -22.19 -54.23 1.82
CA LYS A 334 -22.82 -55.43 2.33
C LYS A 334 -22.31 -56.63 1.57
N GLU A 335 -21.63 -57.52 2.24
CA GLU A 335 -21.24 -58.75 1.66
C GLU A 335 -22.43 -59.75 1.65
N ASN A 336 -22.93 -60.04 0.46
CA ASN A 336 -24.16 -60.85 0.24
C ASN A 336 -24.05 -62.29 0.71
N VAL A 337 -22.84 -62.79 1.03
CA VAL A 337 -22.61 -64.20 1.41
C VAL A 337 -22.66 -64.43 2.92
N LEU A 338 -22.33 -63.40 3.74
CA LEU A 338 -22.21 -63.54 5.18
C LEU A 338 -23.10 -62.59 5.98
N GLU A 339 -23.97 -61.77 5.35
CA GLU A 339 -24.74 -60.68 5.96
C GLU A 339 -23.91 -59.71 6.79
N THR A 340 -22.58 -59.67 6.61
CA THR A 340 -21.70 -58.78 7.30
C THR A 340 -21.71 -57.40 6.64
N VAL A 341 -21.84 -56.37 7.44
CA VAL A 341 -21.78 -54.97 7.02
C VAL A 341 -20.37 -54.49 7.32
N GLN A 342 -19.62 -54.12 6.31
CA GLN A 342 -18.31 -53.53 6.48
C GLN A 342 -18.37 -52.03 6.20
N GLU A 343 -17.79 -51.25 7.10
CA GLU A 343 -17.67 -49.78 6.95
C GLU A 343 -16.30 -49.47 6.37
N TYR A 344 -16.32 -48.65 5.34
CA TYR A 344 -15.10 -48.18 4.68
C TYR A 344 -15.08 -46.66 4.74
N TYR A 345 -13.88 -46.11 4.91
CA TYR A 345 -13.60 -44.71 4.77
C TYR A 345 -12.63 -44.49 3.61
N ASN A 346 -13.07 -43.74 2.60
CA ASN A 346 -12.23 -43.36 1.47
C ASN A 346 -11.90 -41.87 1.57
N GLU A 347 -10.61 -41.51 1.60
CA GLU A 347 -10.11 -40.15 1.57
C GLU A 347 -9.28 -39.93 0.32
N ALA A 348 -9.69 -38.96 -0.51
CA ALA A 348 -8.93 -38.48 -1.65
C ALA A 348 -8.37 -37.07 -1.37
N GLY A 349 -7.10 -36.88 -1.63
CA GLY A 349 -6.40 -35.61 -1.43
C GLY A 349 -5.69 -35.15 -2.69
N ILE A 350 -5.92 -33.88 -3.07
CA ILE A 350 -5.19 -33.20 -4.13
C ILE A 350 -4.33 -32.13 -3.49
N GLY A 351 -3.02 -32.18 -3.75
CA GLY A 351 -2.06 -31.15 -3.35
C GLY A 351 -1.46 -30.45 -4.55
N LEU A 352 -1.39 -29.15 -4.51
CA LEU A 352 -0.73 -28.30 -5.49
C LEU A 352 0.22 -27.36 -4.78
N GLU A 353 1.49 -27.40 -5.14
CA GLU A 353 2.52 -26.55 -4.61
C GLU A 353 3.25 -25.89 -5.77
N TRP A 354 3.56 -24.59 -5.64
CA TRP A 354 4.37 -23.90 -6.64
C TRP A 354 5.16 -22.77 -5.97
N GLY A 355 6.22 -22.33 -6.63
CA GLY A 355 7.02 -21.26 -6.08
C GLY A 355 8.22 -20.89 -6.94
N ASN A 356 8.81 -19.74 -6.58
CA ASN A 356 10.01 -19.24 -7.19
C ASN A 356 11.17 -19.23 -6.18
N PHE A 357 12.36 -19.37 -6.71
CA PHE A 357 13.60 -19.10 -6.00
C PHE A 357 14.50 -18.28 -6.92
N ILE A 358 14.97 -17.14 -6.43
CA ILE A 358 15.85 -16.22 -7.14
C ILE A 358 17.02 -15.89 -6.23
N THR A 359 18.20 -15.81 -6.80
CA THR A 359 19.36 -15.19 -6.19
C THR A 359 20.15 -14.42 -7.23
N SER A 360 20.67 -13.27 -6.87
CA SER A 360 21.54 -12.46 -7.73
C SER A 360 22.73 -11.91 -6.95
N LEU A 361 23.83 -11.76 -7.66
CA LEU A 361 25.01 -11.03 -7.23
C LEU A 361 25.22 -9.90 -8.24
N ASP A 362 25.14 -8.69 -7.75
CA ASP A 362 25.20 -7.46 -8.53
C ASP A 362 26.43 -6.67 -8.13
N TRP A 363 27.27 -6.30 -9.08
CA TRP A 363 28.47 -5.50 -8.87
C TRP A 363 28.40 -4.25 -9.73
N ASP A 364 28.28 -3.11 -9.08
CA ASP A 364 28.28 -1.80 -9.70
C ASP A 364 29.56 -1.07 -9.35
N TYR A 365 30.32 -0.66 -10.37
CA TYR A 365 31.57 0.05 -10.19
C TYR A 365 31.74 1.19 -11.21
N LYS A 366 31.68 2.41 -10.72
CA LYS A 366 31.97 3.60 -11.52
C LYS A 366 33.43 3.99 -11.33
N PHE A 367 34.29 3.58 -12.26
CA PHE A 367 35.75 3.78 -12.17
C PHE A 367 36.26 5.05 -12.83
N ALA A 368 35.40 5.79 -13.53
CA ALA A 368 35.67 7.13 -14.06
C ALA A 368 34.34 7.87 -14.31
N ASP A 369 34.39 9.19 -14.51
CA ASP A 369 33.18 10.02 -14.68
C ASP A 369 32.23 9.55 -15.79
N ASN A 370 32.79 8.94 -16.85
CA ASN A 370 32.03 8.46 -18.00
C ASN A 370 32.11 6.94 -18.19
N HIS A 371 32.63 6.20 -17.20
CA HIS A 371 32.78 4.75 -17.31
C HIS A 371 32.21 4.06 -16.09
N GLU A 372 31.27 3.21 -16.34
CA GLU A 372 30.59 2.40 -15.33
C GLU A 372 30.60 0.93 -15.76
N LEU A 373 30.86 0.05 -14.82
CA LEU A 373 30.75 -1.40 -14.99
C LEU A 373 29.57 -1.88 -14.14
N GLU A 374 28.59 -2.46 -14.81
CA GLU A 374 27.50 -3.23 -14.17
C GLU A 374 27.72 -4.71 -14.51
N ALA A 375 27.99 -5.53 -13.51
CA ALA A 375 28.12 -6.97 -13.67
C ALA A 375 27.09 -7.68 -12.80
N LYS A 376 26.36 -8.61 -13.41
CA LYS A 376 25.31 -9.39 -12.72
C LYS A 376 25.46 -10.87 -13.01
N ALA A 377 25.46 -11.67 -11.93
CA ALA A 377 25.28 -13.11 -11.99
C ALA A 377 23.99 -13.47 -11.26
N TYR A 378 23.14 -14.32 -11.83
CA TYR A 378 21.90 -14.69 -11.18
C TYR A 378 21.50 -16.13 -11.45
N PHE A 379 20.64 -16.65 -10.58
CA PHE A 379 19.94 -17.90 -10.75
C PHE A 379 18.46 -17.69 -10.47
N SER A 380 17.60 -18.17 -11.35
CA SER A 380 16.15 -18.14 -11.19
C SER A 380 15.56 -19.51 -11.46
N ARG A 381 14.69 -19.98 -10.58
CA ARG A 381 14.01 -21.26 -10.69
C ARG A 381 12.55 -21.13 -10.30
N TYR A 382 11.67 -21.62 -11.16
CA TYR A 382 10.29 -21.93 -10.83
C TYR A 382 10.13 -23.43 -10.66
N ALA A 383 9.35 -23.85 -9.67
CA ALA A 383 9.01 -25.25 -9.47
C ALA A 383 7.53 -25.37 -9.11
N SER A 384 6.87 -26.39 -9.66
CA SER A 384 5.53 -26.78 -9.27
C SER A 384 5.48 -28.27 -9.01
N ARG A 385 4.61 -28.66 -8.07
CA ARG A 385 4.37 -30.06 -7.71
C ARG A 385 2.88 -30.28 -7.61
N PHE A 386 2.40 -31.26 -8.34
CA PHE A 386 1.06 -31.81 -8.19
C PHE A 386 1.16 -33.15 -7.45
N SER A 387 0.29 -33.39 -6.50
CA SER A 387 0.18 -34.67 -5.79
C SER A 387 -1.28 -35.07 -5.69
N PHE A 388 -1.52 -36.35 -5.92
CA PHE A 388 -2.79 -37.00 -5.68
C PHE A 388 -2.56 -38.16 -4.72
N ASN A 389 -3.32 -38.22 -3.64
CA ASN A 389 -3.26 -39.27 -2.64
C ASN A 389 -4.66 -39.80 -2.44
N GLU A 390 -4.79 -41.10 -2.46
CA GLU A 390 -6.02 -41.82 -2.13
C GLU A 390 -5.70 -42.80 -1.00
N PHE A 391 -6.57 -42.82 -0.02
CA PHE A 391 -6.43 -43.66 1.16
C PHE A 391 -7.78 -44.31 1.46
N ILE A 392 -7.82 -45.62 1.50
CA ILE A 392 -8.99 -46.43 1.87
C ILE A 392 -8.68 -47.14 3.17
N ARG A 393 -9.51 -46.93 4.15
CA ARG A 393 -9.43 -47.59 5.45
C ARG A 393 -10.73 -48.36 5.69
N GLN A 394 -10.59 -49.61 6.09
CA GLN A 394 -11.66 -50.44 6.60
C GLN A 394 -11.73 -50.24 8.11
N ASP A 395 -12.88 -49.81 8.62
CA ASP A 395 -13.12 -49.60 10.05
C ASP A 395 -13.74 -50.83 10.72
#